data_3d01cfec3aeac4342aa1ee11dabd2828
#
_entry.id   3d01cfec3aeac4342aa1ee11dabd2828
#
_cell.length_a   1.000
_cell.length_b   1.000
_cell.length_c   1.000
_cell.angle_alpha   90.00
_cell.angle_beta   90.00
_cell.angle_gamma   90.00
#
_symmetry.space_group_name_H-M   'P 1'
#
loop_
_entity.id
_entity.type
_entity.pdbx_description
1 polymer ?
#
loop_
_entity_poly.entity_id
_entity_poly.type
_entity_poly.pdbx_seq_one_letter_code
_entity_poly.pdbx_strand_id
1 'polypeptide(L)'
;KGSSRFRGAASTVASIDIGGGSSDVVVYESNARQPVVLTSFRFAANVLFGDGFSEIPHGDTNPMLVKYVDYFKRLFDADDDKYGELNGILDDITSKKKSEDINAFLFSVINNKVIKDNDVFSYNQRLNEDGARKIIFIYFYVTLIYYVANLMKHHRLEMPRSVMFSGTGAKVLDIVGQQRDLDLLTQMVFERVYDKKYDADGFAVVMEKREPKQITC
;
A
#
# COMPACT_ATOMS: atom_id res chain seq x y z
N LYS A 1 -0.73 -15.44 15.65
CA LYS A 1 0.61 -15.91 16.16
C LYS A 1 1.77 -15.00 15.72
N GLY A 2 1.54 -13.68 15.55
CA GLY A 2 2.57 -12.72 15.14
C GLY A 2 3.23 -11.91 16.27
N SER A 3 2.88 -12.13 17.54
CA SER A 3 3.27 -11.21 18.63
C SER A 3 4.58 -11.55 19.37
N SER A 4 5.38 -12.51 18.90
CA SER A 4 6.51 -13.01 19.72
C SER A 4 7.86 -12.34 19.47
N ARG A 5 7.99 -11.39 18.52
CA ARG A 5 9.32 -10.81 18.19
C ARG A 5 9.66 -9.50 18.90
N PHE A 6 8.74 -8.90 19.64
CA PHE A 6 8.96 -7.60 20.31
C PHE A 6 8.93 -7.65 21.84
N ARG A 7 9.31 -8.76 22.45
CA ARG A 7 9.51 -8.83 23.89
C ARG A 7 10.92 -8.36 24.27
N GLY A 8 11.13 -7.04 24.33
CA GLY A 8 12.47 -6.57 24.73
C GLY A 8 12.61 -5.14 25.20
N ALA A 9 11.75 -4.24 24.80
CA ALA A 9 11.76 -2.87 25.32
C ALA A 9 10.32 -2.36 25.37
N ALA A 10 10.01 -1.59 26.40
CA ALA A 10 8.75 -0.89 26.53
C ALA A 10 8.58 0.08 25.34
N SER A 11 7.86 -0.30 24.32
CA SER A 11 7.75 0.50 23.10
C SER A 11 6.34 0.54 22.55
N THR A 12 5.88 1.73 22.19
CA THR A 12 4.63 1.93 21.47
C THR A 12 4.79 1.43 20.03
N VAL A 13 3.81 0.69 19.54
CA VAL A 13 3.74 0.17 18.17
C VAL A 13 2.45 0.63 17.52
N ALA A 14 2.55 1.20 16.33
CA ALA A 14 1.40 1.47 15.48
C ALA A 14 1.31 0.43 14.36
N SER A 15 0.16 -0.19 14.19
CA SER A 15 -0.13 -1.11 13.09
C SER A 15 -1.16 -0.49 12.17
N ILE A 16 -0.88 -0.47 10.88
CA ILE A 16 -1.71 0.13 9.84
C ILE A 16 -2.02 -0.94 8.81
N ASP A 17 -3.28 -1.35 8.73
CA ASP A 17 -3.76 -2.25 7.68
C ASP A 17 -4.33 -1.39 6.54
N ILE A 18 -3.65 -1.38 5.39
CA ILE A 18 -4.09 -0.63 4.21
C ILE A 18 -4.89 -1.56 3.31
N GLY A 19 -6.21 -1.34 3.26
CA GLY A 19 -7.10 -1.99 2.33
C GLY A 19 -7.17 -1.27 0.98
N GLY A 20 -8.20 -1.60 0.18
CA GLY A 20 -8.55 -0.84 -1.02
C GLY A 20 -9.23 0.49 -0.67
N GLY A 21 -10.34 0.44 0.07
CA GLY A 21 -11.19 1.60 0.38
C GLY A 21 -10.98 2.21 1.77
N SER A 22 -10.46 1.45 2.74
CA SER A 22 -10.22 1.91 4.11
C SER A 22 -8.87 1.47 4.64
N SER A 23 -8.36 2.23 5.60
CA SER A 23 -7.20 1.86 6.40
C SER A 23 -7.60 1.75 7.87
N ASP A 24 -7.15 0.68 8.51
CA ASP A 24 -7.36 0.43 9.92
C ASP A 24 -6.09 0.70 10.70
N VAL A 25 -6.20 1.44 11.80
CA VAL A 25 -5.06 1.77 12.66
C VAL A 25 -5.28 1.20 14.04
N VAL A 26 -4.29 0.47 14.51
CA VAL A 26 -4.26 -0.10 15.85
C VAL A 26 -2.96 0.33 16.53
N VAL A 27 -3.07 0.92 17.72
CA VAL A 27 -1.89 1.32 18.51
C VAL A 27 -1.85 0.53 19.81
N TYR A 28 -0.68 -0.03 20.08
CA TYR A 28 -0.37 -0.74 21.31
C TYR A 28 0.71 0.01 22.09
N GLU A 29 0.47 0.20 23.38
CA GLU A 29 1.53 0.56 24.33
C GLU A 29 2.18 -0.70 24.90
N SER A 30 3.44 -0.59 25.27
CA SER A 30 4.28 -1.73 25.67
C SER A 30 3.75 -2.56 26.83
N ASN A 31 2.97 -1.96 27.72
CA ASN A 31 2.40 -2.61 28.89
C ASN A 31 0.90 -2.89 28.77
N ALA A 32 0.30 -2.50 27.65
CA ALA A 32 -1.13 -2.70 27.43
C ALA A 32 -1.41 -4.11 26.88
N ARG A 33 -2.36 -4.81 27.48
CA ARG A 33 -2.86 -6.09 26.98
C ARG A 33 -3.83 -5.93 25.81
N GLN A 34 -4.36 -4.74 25.64
CA GLN A 34 -5.33 -4.38 24.60
C GLN A 34 -4.84 -3.15 23.84
N PRO A 35 -5.28 -2.94 22.60
CA PRO A 35 -4.96 -1.72 21.88
C PRO A 35 -5.51 -0.49 22.61
N VAL A 36 -4.70 0.56 22.65
CA VAL A 36 -5.10 1.84 23.25
C VAL A 36 -5.80 2.76 22.25
N VAL A 37 -5.59 2.53 20.96
CA VAL A 37 -6.33 3.15 19.85
C VAL A 37 -6.70 2.08 18.84
N LEU A 38 -7.95 2.12 18.40
CA LEU A 38 -8.47 1.34 17.29
C LEU A 38 -9.39 2.26 16.49
N THR A 39 -9.06 2.48 15.22
CA THR A 39 -9.86 3.32 14.33
C THR A 39 -9.76 2.85 12.89
N SER A 40 -10.78 3.18 12.11
CA SER A 40 -10.84 2.95 10.67
C SER A 40 -11.20 4.26 9.98
N PHE A 41 -10.59 4.52 8.84
CA PHE A 41 -10.88 5.71 8.03
C PHE A 41 -10.76 5.41 6.54
N ARG A 42 -11.52 6.18 5.77
CA ARG A 42 -11.61 6.02 4.33
C ARG A 42 -10.48 6.76 3.61
N PHE A 43 -9.26 6.28 3.73
CA PHE A 43 -8.10 6.74 2.98
C PHE A 43 -7.17 5.55 2.81
N ALA A 44 -7.18 4.93 1.65
CA ALA A 44 -6.49 3.67 1.36
C ALA A 44 -6.06 3.61 -0.11
N ALA A 45 -5.61 2.46 -0.60
CA ALA A 45 -4.95 2.35 -1.90
C ALA A 45 -5.79 2.86 -3.08
N ASN A 46 -7.12 2.70 -3.06
CA ASN A 46 -7.99 3.14 -4.16
C ASN A 46 -7.97 4.66 -4.39
N VAL A 47 -7.65 5.45 -3.36
CA VAL A 47 -7.50 6.91 -3.50
C VAL A 47 -6.44 7.28 -4.54
N LEU A 48 -5.38 6.48 -4.64
CA LEU A 48 -4.29 6.67 -5.61
C LEU A 48 -4.75 6.51 -7.06
N PHE A 49 -5.82 5.75 -7.27
CA PHE A 49 -6.32 5.39 -8.59
C PHE A 49 -7.66 6.05 -8.93
N GLY A 50 -8.14 6.95 -8.06
CA GLY A 50 -9.19 7.90 -8.37
C GLY A 50 -10.60 7.54 -7.96
N ASP A 51 -10.86 6.32 -7.45
CA ASP A 51 -12.22 5.86 -7.23
C ASP A 51 -12.62 5.58 -5.78
N GLY A 52 -11.76 5.91 -4.83
CA GLY A 52 -12.00 5.55 -3.42
C GLY A 52 -13.29 6.11 -2.81
N PHE A 53 -13.90 7.14 -3.42
CA PHE A 53 -15.02 7.86 -2.84
C PHE A 53 -15.99 8.44 -3.85
N SER A 54 -15.82 8.15 -5.13
CA SER A 54 -16.54 8.95 -6.08
C SER A 54 -17.98 8.48 -6.22
N GLU A 55 -18.89 9.29 -5.75
CA GLU A 55 -20.18 9.50 -6.39
C GLU A 55 -20.02 10.12 -7.81
N ILE A 56 -18.77 10.28 -8.28
CA ILE A 56 -18.48 10.67 -9.65
C ILE A 56 -18.97 9.54 -10.53
N PRO A 57 -19.88 9.82 -11.48
CA PRO A 57 -20.39 8.82 -12.40
C PRO A 57 -19.21 8.06 -13.02
N HIS A 58 -19.23 6.73 -12.97
CA HIS A 58 -18.18 5.82 -13.49
C HIS A 58 -18.03 5.94 -15.03
N GLY A 59 -18.12 7.16 -15.55
CA GLY A 59 -18.12 7.44 -16.99
C GLY A 59 -16.77 7.21 -17.65
N ASP A 60 -15.69 7.57 -16.97
CA ASP A 60 -14.37 7.58 -17.57
C ASP A 60 -13.37 6.81 -16.70
N THR A 61 -12.70 5.85 -17.31
CA THR A 61 -11.57 5.17 -16.71
C THR A 61 -10.53 6.22 -16.31
N ASN A 62 -10.02 6.14 -15.09
CA ASN A 62 -9.01 7.06 -14.59
C ASN A 62 -7.84 7.16 -15.59
N PRO A 63 -7.50 8.36 -16.11
CA PRO A 63 -6.43 8.53 -17.08
C PRO A 63 -5.09 7.97 -16.61
N MET A 64 -4.90 7.87 -15.30
CA MET A 64 -3.73 7.23 -14.69
C MET A 64 -3.64 5.75 -15.07
N LEU A 65 -4.76 5.05 -15.14
CA LEU A 65 -4.79 3.63 -15.49
C LEU A 65 -4.79 3.36 -16.99
N VAL A 66 -5.38 4.24 -17.81
CA VAL A 66 -5.47 4.06 -19.27
C VAL A 66 -4.10 3.78 -19.88
N LYS A 67 -3.09 4.57 -19.52
CA LYS A 67 -1.71 4.40 -20.00
C LYS A 67 -1.17 3.00 -19.75
N TYR A 68 -1.45 2.42 -18.59
CA TYR A 68 -0.95 1.11 -18.20
C TYR A 68 -1.79 -0.01 -18.80
N VAL A 69 -3.10 0.18 -18.89
CA VAL A 69 -4.00 -0.75 -19.60
C VAL A 69 -3.56 -0.91 -21.06
N ASP A 70 -3.37 0.18 -21.79
CA ASP A 70 -2.93 0.17 -23.19
C ASP A 70 -1.55 -0.47 -23.35
N TYR A 71 -0.66 -0.26 -22.35
CA TYR A 71 0.65 -0.91 -22.36
C TYR A 71 0.52 -2.43 -22.20
N PHE A 72 -0.25 -2.91 -21.24
CA PHE A 72 -0.43 -4.34 -21.02
C PHE A 72 -1.20 -5.01 -22.16
N LYS A 73 -2.22 -4.36 -22.72
CA LYS A 73 -2.93 -4.86 -23.91
C LYS A 73 -1.97 -5.11 -25.06
N ARG A 74 -1.12 -4.16 -25.40
CA ARG A 74 -0.12 -4.33 -26.46
C ARG A 74 0.85 -5.49 -26.21
N LEU A 75 1.20 -5.75 -24.94
CA LEU A 75 2.06 -6.87 -24.60
C LEU A 75 1.32 -8.21 -24.74
N PHE A 76 0.04 -8.26 -24.37
CA PHE A 76 -0.79 -9.46 -24.50
C PHE A 76 -1.12 -9.76 -25.96
N ASP A 77 -1.44 -8.76 -26.75
CA ASP A 77 -1.74 -8.88 -28.18
C ASP A 77 -0.50 -9.37 -28.99
N ALA A 78 0.71 -9.15 -28.48
CA ALA A 78 1.92 -9.59 -29.17
C ALA A 78 2.09 -11.12 -29.22
N ASP A 79 1.41 -11.87 -28.33
CA ASP A 79 1.43 -13.33 -28.29
C ASP A 79 0.09 -13.83 -27.71
N ASP A 80 -0.94 -13.84 -28.57
CA ASP A 80 -2.31 -14.19 -28.18
C ASP A 80 -2.44 -15.65 -27.74
N ASP A 81 -1.67 -16.55 -28.35
CA ASP A 81 -1.66 -17.98 -27.95
C ASP A 81 -1.23 -18.14 -26.49
N LYS A 82 -0.36 -17.26 -26.01
CA LYS A 82 0.19 -17.32 -24.67
C LYS A 82 -0.60 -16.47 -23.67
N TYR A 83 -1.09 -15.31 -24.07
CA TYR A 83 -1.66 -14.30 -23.18
C TYR A 83 -3.13 -14.01 -23.44
N GLY A 84 -3.78 -14.67 -24.39
CA GLY A 84 -5.16 -14.39 -24.79
C GLY A 84 -6.16 -14.46 -23.64
N GLU A 85 -5.98 -15.42 -22.70
CA GLU A 85 -6.84 -15.49 -21.50
C GLU A 85 -6.71 -14.24 -20.62
N LEU A 86 -5.48 -13.76 -20.41
CA LEU A 86 -5.22 -12.55 -19.61
C LEU A 86 -5.73 -11.29 -20.31
N ASN A 87 -5.61 -11.23 -21.62
CA ASN A 87 -6.13 -10.15 -22.44
C ASN A 87 -7.66 -10.09 -22.36
N GLY A 88 -8.33 -11.24 -22.48
CA GLY A 88 -9.78 -11.34 -22.32
C GLY A 88 -10.29 -10.91 -20.94
N ILE A 89 -9.57 -11.27 -19.88
CA ILE A 89 -9.88 -10.81 -18.51
C ILE A 89 -9.72 -9.29 -18.41
N LEU A 90 -8.62 -8.74 -18.94
CA LEU A 90 -8.37 -7.30 -18.91
C LEU A 90 -9.45 -6.53 -19.68
N ASP A 91 -9.90 -7.05 -20.82
CA ASP A 91 -10.98 -6.46 -21.62
C ASP A 91 -12.32 -6.46 -20.86
N ASP A 92 -12.68 -7.59 -20.24
CA ASP A 92 -13.91 -7.67 -19.45
C ASP A 92 -13.90 -6.66 -18.28
N ILE A 93 -12.81 -6.60 -17.53
CA ILE A 93 -12.66 -5.66 -16.41
C ILE A 93 -12.68 -4.21 -16.91
N THR A 94 -11.97 -3.91 -17.99
CA THR A 94 -11.90 -2.55 -18.55
C THR A 94 -13.26 -2.08 -19.07
N SER A 95 -14.07 -3.00 -19.64
CA SER A 95 -15.41 -2.70 -20.11
C SER A 95 -16.35 -2.22 -18.99
N LYS A 96 -16.12 -2.65 -17.77
CA LYS A 96 -16.87 -2.27 -16.56
C LYS A 96 -16.45 -0.91 -16.00
N LYS A 97 -15.37 -0.32 -16.51
CA LYS A 97 -14.82 0.99 -16.15
C LYS A 97 -14.58 1.21 -14.64
N LYS A 98 -14.23 0.16 -13.92
CA LYS A 98 -13.92 0.22 -12.50
C LYS A 98 -12.40 0.23 -12.28
N SER A 99 -11.86 1.38 -11.90
CA SER A 99 -10.41 1.57 -11.72
C SER A 99 -9.82 0.65 -10.65
N GLU A 100 -10.57 0.36 -9.59
CA GLU A 100 -10.14 -0.58 -8.54
C GLU A 100 -9.95 -2.01 -9.07
N ASP A 101 -10.86 -2.48 -9.93
CA ASP A 101 -10.76 -3.84 -10.50
C ASP A 101 -9.58 -3.92 -11.48
N ILE A 102 -9.38 -2.90 -12.31
CA ILE A 102 -8.25 -2.79 -13.23
C ILE A 102 -6.94 -2.77 -12.45
N ASN A 103 -6.87 -1.95 -11.41
CA ASN A 103 -5.68 -1.86 -10.58
C ASN A 103 -5.37 -3.18 -9.86
N ALA A 104 -6.39 -3.82 -9.27
CA ALA A 104 -6.24 -5.12 -8.64
C ALA A 104 -5.70 -6.17 -9.63
N PHE A 105 -6.21 -6.19 -10.86
CA PHE A 105 -5.71 -7.05 -11.92
C PHE A 105 -4.24 -6.77 -12.24
N LEU A 106 -3.87 -5.50 -12.47
CA LEU A 106 -2.50 -5.12 -12.81
C LEU A 106 -1.48 -5.48 -11.72
N PHE A 107 -1.86 -5.37 -10.43
CA PHE A 107 -1.02 -5.85 -9.33
C PHE A 107 -0.98 -7.37 -9.19
N SER A 108 -2.01 -8.08 -9.63
CA SER A 108 -2.08 -9.53 -9.53
C SER A 108 -1.37 -10.25 -10.66
N VAL A 109 -1.27 -9.63 -11.82
CA VAL A 109 -0.77 -10.24 -13.05
C VAL A 109 0.65 -10.78 -12.90
N ILE A 110 1.49 -10.13 -12.09
CA ILE A 110 2.86 -10.56 -11.80
C ILE A 110 2.93 -11.96 -11.14
N ASN A 111 1.85 -12.39 -10.49
CA ASN A 111 1.78 -13.70 -9.85
C ASN A 111 1.27 -14.79 -10.79
N ASN A 112 0.87 -14.43 -12.02
CA ASN A 112 0.42 -15.42 -13.01
C ASN A 112 1.58 -16.29 -13.46
N LYS A 113 1.34 -17.60 -13.56
CA LYS A 113 2.39 -18.59 -13.92
C LYS A 113 3.03 -18.33 -15.29
N VAL A 114 2.27 -17.75 -16.21
CA VAL A 114 2.72 -17.50 -17.59
C VAL A 114 3.66 -16.32 -17.68
N ILE A 115 3.55 -15.34 -16.77
CA ILE A 115 4.30 -14.08 -16.81
C ILE A 115 5.20 -13.84 -15.60
N LYS A 116 5.16 -14.73 -14.60
CA LYS A 116 5.85 -14.59 -13.32
C LYS A 116 7.35 -14.24 -13.43
N ASP A 117 8.01 -14.78 -14.44
CA ASP A 117 9.44 -14.62 -14.65
C ASP A 117 9.79 -13.55 -15.70
N ASN A 118 8.81 -12.71 -16.07
CA ASN A 118 8.97 -11.68 -17.07
C ASN A 118 8.77 -10.28 -16.47
N ASP A 119 9.87 -9.61 -16.13
CA ASP A 119 9.89 -8.26 -15.52
C ASP A 119 9.17 -7.19 -16.36
N VAL A 120 9.00 -7.43 -17.67
CA VAL A 120 8.27 -6.52 -18.56
C VAL A 120 6.83 -6.30 -18.10
N PHE A 121 6.23 -7.29 -17.43
CA PHE A 121 4.87 -7.21 -16.90
C PHE A 121 4.78 -6.65 -15.48
N SER A 122 5.87 -6.18 -14.90
CA SER A 122 5.84 -5.60 -13.56
C SER A 122 5.16 -4.23 -13.54
N TYR A 123 3.92 -4.20 -13.06
CA TYR A 123 3.18 -2.95 -12.87
C TYR A 123 3.87 -2.03 -11.85
N ASN A 124 4.38 -2.58 -10.75
CA ASN A 124 5.14 -1.83 -9.76
C ASN A 124 6.37 -1.15 -10.36
N GLN A 125 7.11 -1.87 -11.21
CA GLN A 125 8.27 -1.28 -11.87
C GLN A 125 7.86 -0.13 -12.77
N ARG A 126 6.79 -0.27 -13.56
CA ARG A 126 6.29 0.81 -14.42
C ARG A 126 5.87 2.05 -13.65
N LEU A 127 5.17 1.86 -12.54
CA LEU A 127 4.79 2.97 -11.66
C LEU A 127 6.02 3.64 -11.03
N ASN A 128 7.03 2.86 -10.66
CA ASN A 128 8.26 3.39 -10.05
C ASN A 128 9.12 4.19 -11.04
N GLU A 129 9.10 3.84 -12.33
CA GLU A 129 9.78 4.57 -13.40
C GLU A 129 9.08 5.91 -13.73
N ASP A 130 7.80 6.06 -13.41
CA ASP A 130 7.04 7.29 -13.63
C ASP A 130 7.22 8.26 -12.45
N GLY A 131 8.24 9.12 -12.54
CA GLY A 131 8.61 10.04 -11.45
C GLY A 131 7.50 10.99 -11.02
N ALA A 132 6.64 11.45 -11.93
CA ALA A 132 5.52 12.32 -11.59
C ALA A 132 4.48 11.58 -10.74
N ARG A 133 4.22 10.32 -11.04
CA ARG A 133 3.28 9.49 -10.28
C ARG A 133 3.87 9.03 -8.96
N LYS A 134 5.16 8.76 -8.90
CA LYS A 134 5.86 8.45 -7.66
C LYS A 134 5.64 9.52 -6.59
N ILE A 135 5.60 10.80 -6.97
CA ILE A 135 5.29 11.90 -6.05
C ILE A 135 3.90 11.73 -5.42
N ILE A 136 2.91 11.27 -6.17
CA ILE A 136 1.55 11.02 -5.65
C ILE A 136 1.57 9.92 -4.58
N PHE A 137 2.33 8.84 -4.81
CA PHE A 137 2.48 7.76 -3.85
C PHE A 137 3.22 8.20 -2.58
N ILE A 138 4.27 9.02 -2.71
CA ILE A 138 4.98 9.62 -1.57
C ILE A 138 4.02 10.51 -0.78
N TYR A 139 3.23 11.33 -1.46
CA TYR A 139 2.26 12.22 -0.82
C TYR A 139 1.18 11.42 -0.07
N PHE A 140 0.66 10.36 -0.67
CA PHE A 140 -0.27 9.44 -0.02
C PHE A 140 0.32 8.87 1.26
N TYR A 141 1.53 8.33 1.18
CA TYR A 141 2.23 7.75 2.32
C TYR A 141 2.43 8.76 3.45
N VAL A 142 2.99 9.92 3.13
CA VAL A 142 3.24 10.99 4.11
C VAL A 142 1.94 11.45 4.76
N THR A 143 0.86 11.60 4.00
CA THR A 143 -0.45 11.98 4.52
C THR A 143 -1.00 10.94 5.49
N LEU A 144 -0.88 9.66 5.16
CA LEU A 144 -1.29 8.55 6.01
C LEU A 144 -0.53 8.58 7.35
N ILE A 145 0.80 8.71 7.30
CA ILE A 145 1.65 8.79 8.50
C ILE A 145 1.35 10.04 9.30
N TYR A 146 1.16 11.18 8.64
CA TYR A 146 0.81 12.44 9.31
C TYR A 146 -0.51 12.33 10.08
N TYR A 147 -1.52 11.68 9.49
CA TYR A 147 -2.79 11.41 10.17
C TYR A 147 -2.57 10.56 11.42
N VAL A 148 -1.84 9.44 11.29
CA VAL A 148 -1.57 8.52 12.41
C VAL A 148 -0.78 9.21 13.51
N ALA A 149 0.23 10.00 13.16
CA ALA A 149 1.04 10.74 14.14
C ALA A 149 0.20 11.76 14.92
N ASN A 150 -0.69 12.50 14.25
CA ASN A 150 -1.60 13.43 14.93
C ASN A 150 -2.63 12.69 15.80
N LEU A 151 -3.17 11.58 15.33
CA LEU A 151 -4.08 10.73 16.10
C LEU A 151 -3.41 10.27 17.41
N MET A 152 -2.19 9.74 17.31
CA MET A 152 -1.44 9.30 18.49
C MET A 152 -1.12 10.45 19.44
N LYS A 153 -0.68 11.60 18.92
CA LYS A 153 -0.41 12.80 19.73
C LYS A 153 -1.66 13.31 20.42
N HIS A 154 -2.82 13.31 19.73
CA HIS A 154 -4.11 13.69 20.31
C HIS A 154 -4.49 12.80 21.50
N HIS A 155 -4.22 11.51 21.41
CA HIS A 155 -4.39 10.55 22.48
C HIS A 155 -3.28 10.58 23.54
N ARG A 156 -2.33 11.51 23.45
CA ARG A 156 -1.19 11.69 24.37
C ARG A 156 -0.28 10.45 24.47
N LEU A 157 -0.21 9.68 23.38
CA LEU A 157 0.65 8.52 23.29
C LEU A 157 2.09 8.94 22.95
N GLU A 158 3.06 8.13 23.35
CA GLU A 158 4.45 8.28 22.98
C GLU A 158 4.67 8.02 21.47
N MET A 159 5.74 8.60 20.88
CA MET A 159 6.15 8.26 19.52
C MET A 159 6.41 6.75 19.40
N PRO A 160 5.93 6.10 18.34
CA PRO A 160 6.09 4.66 18.19
C PRO A 160 7.56 4.31 17.88
N ARG A 161 8.04 3.20 18.40
CA ARG A 161 9.34 2.63 18.01
C ARG A 161 9.27 1.87 16.71
N SER A 162 8.08 1.45 16.33
CA SER A 162 7.86 0.83 15.02
C SER A 162 6.46 1.14 14.50
N VAL A 163 6.38 1.26 13.17
CA VAL A 163 5.12 1.28 12.43
C VAL A 163 5.08 0.04 11.54
N MET A 164 4.03 -0.75 11.71
CA MET A 164 3.82 -1.98 10.94
C MET A 164 2.76 -1.74 9.87
N PHE A 165 3.04 -2.17 8.67
CA PHE A 165 2.07 -2.13 7.57
C PHE A 165 1.64 -3.53 7.17
N SER A 166 0.33 -3.69 6.97
CA SER A 166 -0.33 -4.89 6.47
C SER A 166 -1.40 -4.54 5.45
N GLY A 167 -2.08 -5.56 4.94
CA GLY A 167 -3.16 -5.39 3.96
C GLY A 167 -2.71 -5.44 2.50
N THR A 168 -3.67 -5.65 1.63
CA THR A 168 -3.40 -5.77 0.18
C THR A 168 -2.98 -4.43 -0.44
N GLY A 169 -3.48 -3.32 0.09
CA GLY A 169 -3.13 -1.97 -0.33
C GLY A 169 -1.71 -1.56 0.06
N ALA A 170 -1.10 -2.22 1.06
CA ALA A 170 0.27 -1.93 1.46
C ALA A 170 1.30 -2.20 0.35
N LYS A 171 0.95 -2.99 -0.68
CA LYS A 171 1.80 -3.19 -1.86
C LYS A 171 2.18 -1.90 -2.59
N VAL A 172 1.36 -0.85 -2.48
CA VAL A 172 1.67 0.46 -3.08
C VAL A 172 2.88 1.12 -2.44
N LEU A 173 3.27 0.71 -1.24
CA LEU A 173 4.42 1.27 -0.54
C LEU A 173 5.75 0.88 -1.20
N ASP A 174 5.80 -0.24 -1.93
CA ASP A 174 6.97 -0.63 -2.72
C ASP A 174 7.30 0.41 -3.82
N ILE A 175 6.32 1.24 -4.21
CA ILE A 175 6.50 2.32 -5.18
C ILE A 175 7.07 3.58 -4.52
N VAL A 176 6.75 3.81 -3.25
CA VAL A 176 7.25 4.98 -2.48
C VAL A 176 8.76 4.95 -2.42
N GLY A 177 9.32 3.79 -2.07
CA GLY A 177 10.77 3.62 -1.97
C GLY A 177 11.16 2.31 -1.32
N GLN A 178 12.47 2.17 -1.10
CA GLN A 178 13.00 1.04 -0.33
C GLN A 178 12.69 1.21 1.17
N GLN A 179 12.93 0.16 1.94
CA GLN A 179 12.73 0.16 3.39
C GLN A 179 13.32 1.39 4.09
N ARG A 180 14.54 1.76 3.72
CA ARG A 180 15.23 2.94 4.29
C ARG A 180 14.48 4.26 4.00
N ASP A 181 13.88 4.39 2.83
CA ASP A 181 13.13 5.60 2.46
C ASP A 181 11.85 5.71 3.29
N LEU A 182 11.16 4.56 3.50
CA LEU A 182 9.97 4.50 4.34
C LEU A 182 10.31 4.82 5.80
N ASP A 183 11.39 4.25 6.34
CA ASP A 183 11.87 4.55 7.70
C ASP A 183 12.12 6.05 7.86
N LEU A 184 12.85 6.64 6.93
CA LEU A 184 13.25 8.05 6.98
C LEU A 184 12.04 8.99 6.89
N LEU A 185 11.14 8.76 5.93
CA LEU A 185 9.92 9.56 5.76
C LEU A 185 9.01 9.47 6.99
N THR A 186 8.84 8.27 7.53
CA THR A 186 8.01 8.06 8.73
C THR A 186 8.61 8.77 9.93
N GLN A 187 9.90 8.59 10.17
CA GLN A 187 10.62 9.26 11.25
C GLN A 187 10.48 10.77 11.14
N MET A 188 10.73 11.35 9.98
CA MET A 188 10.61 12.80 9.76
C MET A 188 9.21 13.33 10.08
N VAL A 189 8.15 12.60 9.69
CA VAL A 189 6.77 13.00 9.97
C VAL A 189 6.47 12.97 11.46
N PHE A 190 6.80 11.88 12.16
CA PHE A 190 6.59 11.77 13.59
C PHE A 190 7.38 12.83 14.37
N GLU A 191 8.66 13.04 14.05
CA GLU A 191 9.48 14.08 14.65
C GLU A 191 8.89 15.47 14.47
N ARG A 192 8.37 15.75 13.28
CA ARG A 192 7.71 17.03 12.97
C ARG A 192 6.43 17.24 13.74
N VAL A 193 5.58 16.21 13.82
CA VAL A 193 4.30 16.29 14.54
C VAL A 193 4.51 16.42 16.03
N TYR A 194 5.45 15.67 16.61
CA TYR A 194 5.71 15.67 18.06
C TYR A 194 6.63 16.79 18.53
N ASP A 195 7.31 17.47 17.60
CA ASP A 195 8.37 18.43 17.91
C ASP A 195 9.47 17.83 18.79
N LYS A 196 9.85 16.59 18.48
CA LYS A 196 10.81 15.78 19.23
C LYS A 196 11.59 14.89 18.29
N LYS A 197 12.88 14.67 18.56
CA LYS A 197 13.72 13.75 17.79
C LYS A 197 13.66 12.34 18.37
N TYR A 198 13.77 11.33 17.50
CA TYR A 198 14.07 9.98 17.94
C TYR A 198 15.46 9.90 18.55
N ASP A 199 15.64 9.04 19.53
CA ASP A 199 16.95 8.72 20.09
C ASP A 199 17.75 7.79 19.15
N ALA A 200 19.00 7.54 19.52
CA ALA A 200 19.93 6.74 18.70
C ALA A 200 19.50 5.26 18.52
N ASP A 201 18.61 4.75 19.37
CA ASP A 201 18.12 3.36 19.29
C ASP A 201 17.12 3.13 18.18
N GLY A 202 16.73 4.19 17.51
CA GLY A 202 16.12 4.12 16.21
C GLY A 202 14.61 3.87 16.21
N PHE A 203 14.14 3.92 15.00
CA PHE A 203 12.78 3.67 14.57
C PHE A 203 12.83 2.71 13.38
N ALA A 204 11.84 1.85 13.24
CA ALA A 204 11.72 0.95 12.10
C ALA A 204 10.29 0.88 11.55
N VAL A 205 10.18 0.91 10.24
CA VAL A 205 8.99 0.47 9.51
C VAL A 205 9.08 -1.03 9.28
N VAL A 206 8.01 -1.75 9.52
CA VAL A 206 7.93 -3.20 9.31
C VAL A 206 6.82 -3.50 8.31
N MET A 207 7.17 -4.14 7.21
CA MET A 207 6.19 -4.65 6.25
C MET A 207 5.86 -6.09 6.60
N GLU A 208 4.57 -6.39 6.80
CA GLU A 208 4.15 -7.77 6.97
C GLU A 208 4.24 -8.50 5.62
N LYS A 209 5.21 -9.38 5.48
CA LYS A 209 5.29 -10.28 4.33
C LYS A 209 4.22 -11.36 4.50
N ARG A 210 3.08 -11.22 3.84
CA ARG A 210 2.16 -12.33 3.67
C ARG A 210 2.79 -13.29 2.66
N GLU A 211 3.22 -14.45 3.11
CA GLU A 211 3.45 -15.56 2.19
C GLU A 211 2.15 -15.83 1.46
N PRO A 212 2.17 -15.97 0.11
CA PRO A 212 0.98 -16.35 -0.62
C PRO A 212 0.50 -17.69 -0.04
N LYS A 213 -0.69 -17.70 0.55
CA LYS A 213 -1.32 -18.97 0.93
C LYS A 213 -1.42 -19.79 -0.34
N GLN A 214 -0.69 -20.90 -0.40
CA GLN A 214 -0.95 -21.91 -1.41
C GLN A 214 -2.41 -22.33 -1.24
N ILE A 215 -3.25 -21.94 -2.19
CA ILE A 215 -4.60 -22.47 -2.31
C ILE A 215 -4.38 -23.89 -2.83
N THR A 216 -4.33 -24.84 -1.91
CA THR A 216 -4.46 -26.26 -2.25
C THR A 216 -5.92 -26.46 -2.57
N CYS A 217 -6.23 -26.67 -3.86
CA CYS A 217 -7.49 -27.24 -4.33
C CYS A 217 -7.56 -28.70 -3.95
#